data_a87a6b06c0495e9abc5e1512bd37447f
#
_entry.id   a87a6b06c0495e9abc5e1512bd37447f
#
_cell.length_a   1.000
_cell.length_b   1.000
_cell.length_c   1.000
_cell.angle_alpha   90.00
_cell.angle_beta   90.00
_cell.angle_gamma   90.00
#
_symmetry.space_group_name_H-M   'P 1'
#
loop_
_entity.id
_entity.type
_entity.pdbx_description
1 polymer ?
#
loop_
_entity_poly.entity_id
_entity_poly.type
_entity_poly.pdbx_seq_one_letter_code
_entity_poly.pdbx_strand_id
1 'polypeptide(L)'
;MNINAFTDFSEENYKNTRFQIDFSRSKKLCFTQKKSGLFGKKISAEIDFIFPILHGMNGEDGTIQGIFDMLQVPYMGPSVQASAIGMNKIVMKDVFKSL
;
A
#
# COMPACT_ATOMS: atom_id res chain seq x y z
N MET A 1 3.70 -18.79 -3.35
CA MET A 1 3.30 -17.64 -4.17
C MET A 1 3.34 -18.09 -5.63
N ASN A 2 2.23 -18.04 -6.35
CA ASN A 2 2.20 -18.54 -7.73
C ASN A 2 2.61 -17.40 -8.67
N ILE A 3 3.84 -17.47 -9.21
CA ILE A 3 4.41 -16.45 -10.12
C ILE A 3 3.56 -16.29 -11.39
N ASN A 4 2.83 -17.32 -11.80
CA ASN A 4 1.98 -17.27 -12.98
C ASN A 4 0.82 -16.26 -12.87
N ALA A 5 0.46 -15.82 -11.65
CA ALA A 5 -0.53 -14.76 -11.47
C ALA A 5 -0.06 -13.38 -12.00
N PHE A 6 1.25 -13.18 -12.19
CA PHE A 6 1.82 -11.94 -12.71
C PHE A 6 2.03 -11.95 -14.23
N THR A 7 1.88 -13.10 -14.88
CA THR A 7 2.06 -13.25 -16.33
C THR A 7 0.75 -13.31 -17.10
N ASP A 8 -0.36 -13.60 -16.42
CA ASP A 8 -1.69 -13.63 -17.02
C ASP A 8 -2.53 -12.45 -16.50
N PHE A 9 -2.61 -11.40 -17.30
CA PHE A 9 -3.36 -10.17 -17.02
C PHE A 9 -4.86 -10.30 -17.36
N SER A 10 -5.42 -11.51 -17.44
CA SER A 10 -6.83 -11.70 -17.69
C SER A 10 -7.67 -11.20 -16.51
N GLU A 11 -8.75 -10.47 -16.81
CA GLU A 11 -9.65 -9.89 -15.79
C GLU A 11 -10.28 -10.96 -14.87
N GLU A 12 -10.42 -12.16 -15.37
CA GLU A 12 -10.99 -13.31 -14.65
C GLU A 12 -10.06 -13.83 -13.55
N ASN A 13 -8.75 -13.85 -13.78
CA ASN A 13 -7.75 -14.20 -12.78
C ASN A 13 -7.65 -13.15 -11.67
N TYR A 14 -7.84 -11.86 -12.00
CA TYR A 14 -7.84 -10.79 -10.99
C TYR A 14 -9.10 -10.80 -10.10
N LYS A 15 -10.27 -11.17 -10.63
CA LYS A 15 -11.50 -11.26 -9.83
C LYS A 15 -11.39 -12.27 -8.70
N ASN A 16 -10.64 -13.35 -8.90
CA ASN A 16 -10.46 -14.43 -7.93
C ASN A 16 -9.31 -14.19 -6.94
N THR A 17 -8.46 -13.16 -7.19
CA THR A 17 -7.28 -12.85 -6.37
C THR A 17 -7.37 -11.51 -5.65
N ARG A 18 -8.57 -10.95 -5.50
CA ARG A 18 -8.75 -9.68 -4.78
C ARG A 18 -8.40 -9.85 -3.31
N PHE A 19 -7.46 -9.03 -2.86
CA PHE A 19 -7.12 -8.90 -1.45
C PHE A 19 -7.80 -7.66 -0.86
N GLN A 20 -8.15 -7.75 0.40
CA GLN A 20 -8.61 -6.63 1.21
C GLN A 20 -7.60 -6.37 2.32
N ILE A 21 -7.37 -5.10 2.63
CA ILE A 21 -6.59 -4.73 3.81
C ILE A 21 -7.48 -4.95 5.03
N ASP A 22 -6.97 -5.69 6.00
CA ASP A 22 -7.63 -5.90 7.28
C ASP A 22 -7.17 -4.84 8.28
N PHE A 23 -8.00 -3.85 8.52
CA PHE A 23 -7.74 -2.76 9.47
C PHE A 23 -8.01 -3.14 10.94
N SER A 24 -8.45 -4.35 11.22
CA SER A 24 -8.73 -4.80 12.60
C SER A 24 -7.46 -5.07 13.42
N ARG A 25 -6.30 -5.17 12.77
CA ARG A 25 -5.02 -5.45 13.40
C ARG A 25 -4.10 -4.24 13.34
N SER A 26 -3.63 -3.78 14.49
CA SER A 26 -2.58 -2.76 14.58
C SER A 26 -1.18 -3.36 14.49
N LYS A 27 -0.21 -2.58 14.05
CA LYS A 27 1.21 -2.92 13.89
C LYS A 27 1.53 -3.97 12.82
N LYS A 28 0.54 -4.32 11.98
CA LYS A 28 0.74 -5.25 10.85
C LYS A 28 -0.17 -4.87 9.71
N LEU A 29 0.36 -4.89 8.49
CA LEU A 29 -0.47 -4.81 7.30
C LEU A 29 -0.91 -6.24 6.93
N CYS A 30 -2.20 -6.50 7.09
CA CYS A 30 -2.78 -7.79 6.81
C CYS A 30 -3.61 -7.77 5.54
N PHE A 31 -3.33 -8.70 4.63
CA PHE A 31 -4.13 -8.92 3.43
C PHE A 31 -4.96 -10.18 3.58
N THR A 32 -6.27 -10.05 3.39
CA THR A 32 -7.18 -11.19 3.35
C THR A 32 -7.72 -11.38 1.95
N GLN A 33 -7.67 -12.59 1.43
CA GLN A 33 -8.28 -12.92 0.15
C GLN A 33 -9.79 -13.13 0.34
N LYS A 34 -10.59 -12.36 -0.40
CA LYS A 34 -12.03 -12.56 -0.45
C LYS A 34 -12.34 -13.70 -1.41
N LYS A 35 -12.54 -14.92 -0.89
CA LYS A 35 -13.04 -16.05 -1.69
C LYS A 35 -14.57 -16.07 -1.68
N SER A 36 -15.14 -16.23 -2.86
CA SER A 36 -16.54 -16.54 -3.07
C SER A 36 -16.74 -18.05 -2.86
N GLY A 37 -17.35 -18.45 -1.72
CA GLY A 37 -17.73 -19.85 -1.47
C GLY A 37 -17.73 -20.23 0.02
N LEU A 38 -18.63 -21.16 0.40
CA LEU A 38 -18.92 -21.58 1.77
C LEU A 38 -17.73 -22.28 2.47
N PHE A 39 -16.72 -22.75 1.72
CA PHE A 39 -15.54 -23.48 2.21
C PHE A 39 -14.20 -22.88 1.74
N GLY A 40 -14.18 -21.60 1.36
CA GLY A 40 -12.98 -20.94 0.88
C GLY A 40 -11.95 -20.73 1.98
N LYS A 41 -10.73 -21.26 1.81
CA LYS A 41 -9.60 -21.03 2.72
C LYS A 41 -9.22 -19.56 2.70
N LYS A 42 -9.33 -18.87 3.83
CA LYS A 42 -8.92 -17.47 3.99
C LYS A 42 -7.40 -17.41 4.03
N ILE A 43 -6.76 -17.00 2.96
CA ILE A 43 -5.32 -16.75 2.95
C ILE A 43 -5.11 -15.35 3.49
N SER A 44 -4.41 -15.22 4.61
CA SER A 44 -3.96 -13.94 5.14
C SER A 44 -2.44 -13.86 5.00
N ALA A 45 -1.95 -12.76 4.46
CA ALA A 45 -0.55 -12.41 4.52
C ALA A 45 -0.39 -11.30 5.56
N GLU A 46 0.55 -11.48 6.49
CA GLU A 46 0.93 -10.47 7.47
C GLU A 46 2.27 -9.87 7.07
N ILE A 47 2.36 -8.55 7.07
CA ILE A 47 3.54 -7.79 6.67
C ILE A 47 3.98 -6.94 7.84
N ASP A 48 5.22 -7.12 8.28
CA ASP A 48 5.82 -6.42 9.41
C ASP A 48 6.59 -5.17 8.99
N PHE A 49 6.99 -5.07 7.71
CA PHE A 49 7.74 -3.95 7.16
C PHE A 49 7.40 -3.75 5.68
N ILE A 50 7.27 -2.50 5.25
CA ILE A 50 6.87 -2.16 3.89
C ILE A 50 7.98 -1.40 3.18
N PHE A 51 8.29 -1.83 1.96
CA PHE A 51 9.12 -1.11 1.01
C PHE A 51 8.25 -0.70 -0.20
N PRO A 52 7.63 0.49 -0.18
CA PRO A 52 6.73 0.89 -1.24
C PRO A 52 7.52 1.30 -2.48
N ILE A 53 7.21 0.65 -3.61
CA ILE A 53 7.71 1.02 -4.94
C ILE A 53 6.49 1.43 -5.75
N LEU A 54 6.04 2.65 -5.52
CA LEU A 54 4.84 3.21 -6.14
C LEU A 54 5.20 4.53 -6.82
N HIS A 55 4.48 4.86 -7.88
CA HIS A 55 4.69 6.08 -8.65
C HIS A 55 3.40 6.88 -8.78
N GLY A 56 3.55 8.20 -8.75
CA GLY A 56 2.46 9.14 -9.00
C GLY A 56 1.49 9.30 -7.82
N MET A 57 0.28 9.73 -8.17
CA MET A 57 -0.78 10.05 -7.21
C MET A 57 -1.14 8.83 -6.34
N ASN A 58 -1.40 9.08 -5.08
CA ASN A 58 -1.66 8.11 -4.00
C ASN A 58 -0.43 7.27 -3.59
N GLY A 59 0.62 7.18 -4.40
CA GLY A 59 1.86 6.46 -4.08
C GLY A 59 2.96 7.34 -3.50
N GLU A 60 3.09 8.58 -4.03
CA GLU A 60 4.19 9.50 -3.71
C GLU A 60 3.73 10.75 -2.94
N ASP A 61 2.42 11.00 -2.83
CA ASP A 61 1.83 12.20 -2.23
C ASP A 61 1.55 12.11 -0.72
N GLY A 62 1.90 11.02 -0.09
CA GLY A 62 1.65 10.78 1.34
C GLY A 62 0.39 9.96 1.63
N THR A 63 -0.48 9.72 0.65
CA THR A 63 -1.75 9.00 0.85
C THR A 63 -1.52 7.58 1.35
N ILE A 64 -0.66 6.80 0.69
CA ILE A 64 -0.36 5.43 1.10
C ILE A 64 0.42 5.38 2.41
N GLN A 65 1.31 6.34 2.64
CA GLN A 65 2.07 6.47 3.89
C GLN A 65 1.12 6.71 5.08
N GLY A 66 0.04 7.49 4.87
CA GLY A 66 -1.00 7.68 5.87
C GLY A 66 -1.69 6.38 6.30
N ILE A 67 -1.89 5.45 5.38
CA ILE A 67 -2.41 4.11 5.71
C ILE A 67 -1.41 3.34 6.57
N PHE A 68 -0.12 3.39 6.24
CA PHE A 68 0.91 2.71 7.02
C PHE A 68 1.04 3.28 8.44
N ASP A 69 0.98 4.61 8.56
CA ASP A 69 0.98 5.30 9.85
C ASP A 69 -0.25 4.95 10.70
N MET A 70 -1.45 4.93 10.11
CA MET A 70 -2.67 4.51 10.79
C MET A 70 -2.60 3.07 11.30
N LEU A 71 -1.99 2.18 10.54
CA LEU A 71 -1.78 0.78 10.91
C LEU A 71 -0.56 0.58 11.83
N GLN A 72 0.24 1.63 12.04
CA GLN A 72 1.50 1.56 12.79
C GLN A 72 2.49 0.53 12.24
N VAL A 73 2.51 0.35 10.91
CA VAL A 73 3.45 -0.56 10.24
C VAL A 73 4.67 0.23 9.78
N PRO A 74 5.88 -0.19 10.16
CA PRO A 74 7.09 0.47 9.70
C PRO A 74 7.23 0.37 8.18
N TYR A 75 7.66 1.46 7.56
CA TYR A 75 7.93 1.49 6.13
C TYR A 75 9.18 2.28 5.79
N MET A 76 9.75 2.00 4.65
CA MET A 76 10.88 2.76 4.10
C MET A 76 10.36 3.87 3.19
N GLY A 77 10.83 5.09 3.42
CA GLY A 77 10.49 6.24 2.59
C GLY A 77 10.19 7.50 3.39
N PRO A 78 9.80 8.58 2.70
CA PRO A 78 9.46 9.84 3.34
C PRO A 78 8.14 9.72 4.14
N SER A 79 8.02 10.55 5.18
CA SER A 79 6.76 10.67 5.94
C SER A 79 5.63 11.23 5.08
N VAL A 80 4.39 11.14 5.58
CA VAL A 80 3.21 11.75 4.95
C VAL A 80 3.47 13.22 4.58
N GLN A 81 3.98 13.98 5.54
CA GLN A 81 4.24 15.41 5.35
C GLN A 81 5.32 15.66 4.30
N ALA A 82 6.43 14.92 4.35
CA ALA A 82 7.52 15.07 3.39
C ALA A 82 7.08 14.69 1.97
N SER A 83 6.27 13.64 1.82
CA SER A 83 5.69 13.22 0.56
C SER A 83 4.77 14.28 -0.03
N ALA A 84 3.87 14.84 0.77
CA ALA A 84 2.93 15.87 0.34
C ALA A 84 3.65 17.15 -0.12
N ILE A 85 4.68 17.58 0.64
CA ILE A 85 5.52 18.73 0.28
C ILE A 85 6.28 18.45 -1.02
N GLY A 86 6.89 17.28 -1.15
CA GLY A 86 7.67 16.88 -2.33
C GLY A 86 6.85 16.81 -3.62
N MET A 87 5.57 16.42 -3.53
CA MET A 87 4.67 16.39 -4.68
C MET A 87 4.20 17.79 -5.12
N ASN A 88 4.14 18.74 -4.20
CA ASN A 88 3.76 20.11 -4.53
C ASN A 88 4.99 20.93 -4.88
N LYS A 89 5.26 21.10 -6.18
CA LYS A 89 6.44 21.81 -6.68
C LYS A 89 6.55 23.26 -6.21
N ILE A 90 5.44 23.93 -5.91
CA ILE A 90 5.44 25.31 -5.42
C ILE A 90 5.93 25.31 -3.97
N VAL A 91 5.27 24.53 -3.11
CA VAL A 91 5.61 24.41 -1.69
C VAL A 91 7.05 23.91 -1.52
N MET A 92 7.44 22.88 -2.28
CA MET A 92 8.81 22.35 -2.26
C MET A 92 9.84 23.44 -2.57
N LYS A 93 9.61 24.27 -3.61
CA LYS A 93 10.50 25.37 -3.95
C LYS A 93 10.57 26.43 -2.85
N ASP A 94 9.46 26.74 -2.19
CA ASP A 94 9.44 27.72 -1.11
C ASP A 94 10.20 27.23 0.12
N VAL A 95 10.05 25.93 0.45
CA VAL A 95 10.86 25.30 1.50
C VAL A 95 12.36 25.39 1.16
N PHE A 96 12.76 25.03 -0.06
CA PHE A 96 14.19 25.11 -0.44
C PHE A 96 14.74 26.54 -0.46
N LYS A 97 13.93 27.55 -0.72
CA LYS A 97 14.37 28.96 -0.65
C LYS A 97 14.51 29.47 0.78
N SER A 98 13.86 28.82 1.75
CA SER A 98 13.91 29.20 3.16
C SER A 98 15.10 28.62 3.92
N LEU A 99 15.82 27.70 3.30
CA LEU A 99 17.06 27.09 3.82
C LEU A 99 18.29 27.89 3.42
#